data_a5d0bbfb2d68948f91c3d278a9f491be
#
_entry.id   a5d0bbfb2d68948f91c3d278a9f491be
#
_cell.length_a   1.000
_cell.length_b   1.000
_cell.length_c   1.000
_cell.angle_alpha   90.00
_cell.angle_beta   90.00
_cell.angle_gamma   90.00
#
_symmetry.space_group_name_H-M   'P 1'
#
loop_
_entity.id
_entity.type
_entity.pdbx_description
1 polymer ?
#
loop_
_entity_poly.entity_id
_entity_poly.type
_entity_poly.pdbx_seq_one_letter_code
_entity_poly.pdbx_strand_id
1 'polypeptide(L)'
;MITHNFSIKKLKKIFTSVNNYIENCFNGIRHFKSNYKKILLSKNNRVFLVGAVFFLLVLSYLLMPTLYDKNIIQNQIKDHISKKYKIKVKFSDNIKYGLLPAPHFSAKDLAILRDDKQIGLTKNFKVFIKLNNFLKINEIKMKSLIFNKTDFDINKNDMKFFQNLLKTEPNENKILIKNSKIFFKNDNDELLFINKIYNADFYYDQNNLKNVLSSKNKIFNFPYKLQIKNDKFNKIISSKFSSQKIRLNLKNEFNYDNNIGLLDLSFINDSTSLKYEIGSNKISFESDNIKKFYDGQIDIKPFYLIANFNYDGLSSKNIFNEENLLADLVKSEILINKN
;
A
#
# COMPACT_ATOMS: atom_id res chain seq x y z
N MET A 1 -10.34 -11.40 34.73
CA MET A 1 -10.86 -10.02 34.99
C MET A 1 -9.97 -9.18 35.93
N ILE A 2 -8.65 -9.46 36.00
CA ILE A 2 -7.73 -8.84 37.00
C ILE A 2 -6.62 -7.98 36.35
N THR A 3 -6.40 -8.09 35.05
CA THR A 3 -5.27 -7.40 34.38
C THR A 3 -5.56 -5.96 33.95
N HIS A 4 -6.83 -5.52 33.89
CA HIS A 4 -7.19 -4.17 33.42
C HIS A 4 -7.03 -3.08 34.50
N ASN A 5 -7.11 -3.44 35.79
CA ASN A 5 -7.03 -2.48 36.89
C ASN A 5 -5.61 -2.02 37.22
N PHE A 6 -4.58 -2.80 36.82
CA PHE A 6 -3.17 -2.46 37.08
C PHE A 6 -2.64 -1.35 36.19
N SER A 7 -3.11 -1.30 34.95
CA SER A 7 -2.74 -0.29 33.96
C SER A 7 -3.31 1.10 34.29
N ILE A 8 -4.57 1.16 34.73
CA ILE A 8 -5.27 2.41 35.05
C ILE A 8 -4.65 3.09 36.30
N LYS A 9 -4.29 2.31 37.31
CA LYS A 9 -3.58 2.88 38.53
C LYS A 9 -2.21 3.46 38.19
N LYS A 10 -1.45 2.83 37.28
CA LYS A 10 -0.15 3.33 36.83
C LYS A 10 -0.30 4.61 35.99
N LEU A 11 -1.28 4.65 35.05
CA LEU A 11 -1.61 5.86 34.32
C LEU A 11 -2.07 7.00 35.20
N LYS A 12 -2.93 6.73 36.21
CA LYS A 12 -3.39 7.73 37.17
C LYS A 12 -2.22 8.31 38.00
N LYS A 13 -1.24 7.47 38.34
CA LYS A 13 -0.03 7.89 39.06
C LYS A 13 0.91 8.76 38.21
N ILE A 14 1.01 8.45 36.90
CA ILE A 14 1.76 9.27 35.95
C ILE A 14 1.06 10.61 35.73
N PHE A 15 -0.27 10.60 35.54
CA PHE A 15 -1.05 11.83 35.38
C PHE A 15 -0.99 12.73 36.60
N THR A 16 -1.08 12.19 37.84
CA THR A 16 -0.91 12.97 39.08
C THR A 16 0.50 13.50 39.21
N SER A 17 1.53 12.73 38.83
CA SER A 17 2.91 13.19 38.86
C SER A 17 3.16 14.33 37.85
N VAL A 18 2.62 14.21 36.63
CA VAL A 18 2.69 15.27 35.60
C VAL A 18 1.91 16.50 36.02
N ASN A 19 0.71 16.33 36.61
CA ASN A 19 -0.08 17.48 37.12
C ASN A 19 0.62 18.22 38.25
N ASN A 20 1.18 17.49 39.19
CA ASN A 20 1.99 18.08 40.30
C ASN A 20 3.25 18.77 39.76
N TYR A 21 3.88 18.24 38.72
CA TYR A 21 5.02 18.87 38.07
C TYR A 21 4.62 20.17 37.36
N ILE A 22 3.49 20.17 36.67
CA ILE A 22 2.91 21.37 36.04
C ILE A 22 2.50 22.39 37.07
N GLU A 23 1.83 22.00 38.15
CA GLU A 23 1.48 22.90 39.28
C GLU A 23 2.71 23.51 39.95
N ASN A 24 3.74 22.72 40.17
CA ASN A 24 5.01 23.23 40.74
C ASN A 24 5.71 24.20 39.76
N CYS A 25 5.64 23.95 38.44
CA CYS A 25 6.12 24.91 37.44
C CYS A 25 5.30 26.21 37.46
N PHE A 26 3.96 26.13 37.54
CA PHE A 26 3.08 27.31 37.62
C PHE A 26 3.25 28.08 38.93
N ASN A 27 3.43 27.40 40.08
CA ASN A 27 3.72 28.01 41.34
C ASN A 27 5.11 28.67 41.32
N GLY A 28 6.10 28.03 40.67
CA GLY A 28 7.42 28.66 40.41
C GLY A 28 7.30 29.95 39.61
N ILE A 29 6.40 29.98 38.60
CA ILE A 29 6.14 31.19 37.77
C ILE A 29 5.40 32.28 38.56
N ARG A 30 4.48 31.93 39.49
CA ARG A 30 3.76 32.87 40.36
C ARG A 30 4.66 33.56 41.36
N HIS A 31 5.68 32.89 41.86
CA HIS A 31 6.70 33.46 42.75
C HIS A 31 7.84 34.18 42.00
N PHE A 32 7.75 34.33 40.69
CA PHE A 32 8.78 34.85 39.77
C PHE A 32 9.10 36.35 39.95
N LYS A 33 8.40 37.05 40.83
CA LYS A 33 8.53 38.52 40.91
C LYS A 33 9.80 39.06 41.61
N SER A 34 10.65 38.23 42.20
CA SER A 34 11.80 38.78 42.94
C SER A 34 13.21 38.24 42.67
N ASN A 35 13.36 37.13 41.90
CA ASN A 35 14.69 36.51 41.77
C ASN A 35 15.08 36.04 40.34
N TYR A 36 14.47 36.59 39.27
CA TYR A 36 14.76 36.17 37.90
C TYR A 36 16.27 36.33 37.51
N LYS A 37 17.00 37.29 38.07
CA LYS A 37 18.43 37.41 37.80
C LYS A 37 19.25 36.24 38.34
N LYS A 38 18.95 35.72 39.54
CA LYS A 38 19.64 34.57 40.15
C LYS A 38 19.27 33.24 39.44
N ILE A 39 18.02 33.11 39.02
CA ILE A 39 17.51 31.91 38.28
C ILE A 39 18.13 31.82 36.89
N LEU A 40 18.25 32.95 36.18
CA LEU A 40 18.89 33.01 34.86
C LEU A 40 20.41 32.76 34.89
N LEU A 41 21.07 33.00 36.03
CA LEU A 41 22.53 32.85 36.20
C LEU A 41 22.95 31.41 36.53
N SER A 42 22.06 30.54 37.01
CA SER A 42 22.36 29.12 37.24
C SER A 42 22.64 28.38 35.94
N LYS A 43 23.78 27.65 35.89
CA LYS A 43 24.21 26.89 34.68
C LYS A 43 23.14 25.92 34.16
N ASN A 44 22.46 25.23 35.07
CA ASN A 44 21.41 24.28 34.75
C ASN A 44 20.16 24.96 34.15
N ASN A 45 19.78 26.13 34.67
CA ASN A 45 18.62 26.87 34.16
C ASN A 45 18.87 27.50 32.80
N ARG A 46 20.11 27.88 32.48
CA ARG A 46 20.51 28.36 31.15
C ARG A 46 20.37 27.26 30.13
N VAL A 47 20.81 26.03 30.43
CA VAL A 47 20.67 24.87 29.53
C VAL A 47 19.19 24.56 29.29
N PHE A 48 18.37 24.56 30.34
CA PHE A 48 16.93 24.37 30.25
C PHE A 48 16.25 25.45 29.37
N LEU A 49 16.62 26.71 29.58
CA LEU A 49 16.06 27.85 28.85
C LEU A 49 16.44 27.79 27.36
N VAL A 50 17.70 27.48 27.05
CA VAL A 50 18.16 27.26 25.68
C VAL A 50 17.41 26.09 25.04
N GLY A 51 17.25 24.98 25.75
CA GLY A 51 16.48 23.83 25.31
C GLY A 51 14.99 24.16 25.02
N ALA A 52 14.37 24.93 25.91
CA ALA A 52 12.98 25.38 25.73
C ALA A 52 12.82 26.31 24.54
N VAL A 53 13.72 27.26 24.33
CA VAL A 53 13.72 28.13 23.15
C VAL A 53 13.92 27.32 21.88
N PHE A 54 14.87 26.39 21.86
CA PHE A 54 15.10 25.49 20.71
C PHE A 54 13.87 24.66 20.43
N PHE A 55 13.23 24.08 21.45
CA PHE A 55 11.99 23.32 21.28
C PHE A 55 10.86 24.17 20.67
N LEU A 56 10.70 25.41 21.16
CA LEU A 56 9.68 26.32 20.61
C LEU A 56 9.97 26.69 19.14
N LEU A 57 11.24 26.88 18.77
CA LEU A 57 11.63 27.12 17.39
C LEU A 57 11.32 25.92 16.48
N VAL A 58 11.64 24.71 16.93
CA VAL A 58 11.32 23.47 16.21
C VAL A 58 9.80 23.31 16.07
N LEU A 59 9.06 23.53 17.15
CA LEU A 59 7.60 23.44 17.14
C LEU A 59 6.98 24.48 16.19
N SER A 60 7.44 25.72 16.24
CA SER A 60 6.99 26.79 15.34
C SER A 60 7.27 26.43 13.88
N TYR A 61 8.46 25.88 13.59
CA TYR A 61 8.80 25.40 12.26
C TYR A 61 7.85 24.29 11.78
N LEU A 62 7.56 23.31 12.65
CA LEU A 62 6.65 22.20 12.31
C LEU A 62 5.20 22.64 12.16
N LEU A 63 4.80 23.76 12.77
CA LEU A 63 3.45 24.32 12.64
C LEU A 63 3.30 25.25 11.44
N MET A 64 4.38 25.65 10.76
CA MET A 64 4.32 26.53 9.59
C MET A 64 3.27 26.11 8.54
N PRO A 65 3.11 24.82 8.17
CA PRO A 65 2.11 24.42 7.18
C PRO A 65 0.65 24.65 7.60
N THR A 66 0.38 24.97 8.86
CA THR A 66 -0.98 25.38 9.29
C THR A 66 -1.42 26.71 8.69
N LEU A 67 -0.44 27.56 8.37
CA LEU A 67 -0.63 28.89 7.81
C LEU A 67 -0.78 28.88 6.27
N TYR A 68 -0.56 27.74 5.63
CA TYR A 68 -0.62 27.63 4.18
C TYR A 68 -2.06 27.74 3.68
N ASP A 69 -2.21 28.32 2.49
CA ASP A 69 -3.50 28.32 1.80
C ASP A 69 -3.90 26.89 1.40
N LYS A 70 -5.00 26.41 1.98
CA LYS A 70 -5.49 25.04 1.79
C LYS A 70 -5.86 24.75 0.34
N ASN A 71 -6.36 25.74 -0.41
CA ASN A 71 -6.74 25.58 -1.80
C ASN A 71 -5.51 25.41 -2.68
N ILE A 72 -4.45 26.22 -2.42
CA ILE A 72 -3.19 26.11 -3.15
C ILE A 72 -2.57 24.71 -2.91
N ILE A 73 -2.52 24.27 -1.65
CA ILE A 73 -1.97 22.95 -1.31
C ILE A 73 -2.81 21.82 -1.91
N GLN A 74 -4.13 21.96 -1.87
CA GLN A 74 -5.04 20.97 -2.45
C GLN A 74 -4.83 20.85 -3.97
N ASN A 75 -4.64 21.97 -4.67
CA ASN A 75 -4.35 21.97 -6.09
C ASN A 75 -2.98 21.36 -6.40
N GLN A 76 -1.93 21.67 -5.61
CA GLN A 76 -0.62 21.02 -5.76
C GLN A 76 -0.71 19.50 -5.60
N ILE A 77 -1.51 19.01 -4.65
CA ILE A 77 -1.73 17.56 -4.47
C ILE A 77 -2.43 16.98 -5.70
N LYS A 78 -3.50 17.63 -6.20
CA LYS A 78 -4.22 17.21 -7.42
C LYS A 78 -3.28 17.13 -8.63
N ASP A 79 -2.52 18.20 -8.85
CA ASP A 79 -1.61 18.33 -9.99
C ASP A 79 -0.51 17.28 -9.95
N HIS A 80 0.09 17.07 -8.77
CA HIS A 80 1.11 16.05 -8.58
C HIS A 80 0.57 14.65 -8.89
N ILE A 81 -0.59 14.30 -8.35
CA ILE A 81 -1.23 13.01 -8.58
C ILE A 81 -1.57 12.84 -10.06
N SER A 82 -2.16 13.87 -10.67
CA SER A 82 -2.56 13.84 -12.09
C SER A 82 -1.36 13.72 -13.03
N LYS A 83 -0.32 14.52 -12.83
CA LYS A 83 0.88 14.50 -13.68
C LYS A 83 1.62 13.17 -13.57
N LYS A 84 1.78 12.67 -12.34
CA LYS A 84 2.60 11.49 -12.06
C LYS A 84 1.89 10.17 -12.32
N TYR A 85 0.63 10.06 -11.92
CA TYR A 85 -0.12 8.79 -11.97
C TYR A 85 -1.21 8.74 -13.03
N LYS A 86 -1.41 9.84 -13.78
CA LYS A 86 -2.44 9.94 -14.82
C LYS A 86 -3.87 9.65 -14.32
N ILE A 87 -4.12 9.98 -13.05
CA ILE A 87 -5.45 9.93 -12.41
C ILE A 87 -5.79 11.30 -11.87
N LYS A 88 -7.07 11.64 -11.89
CA LYS A 88 -7.58 12.86 -11.25
C LYS A 88 -8.11 12.51 -9.86
N VAL A 89 -8.01 13.44 -8.92
CA VAL A 89 -8.60 13.30 -7.59
C VAL A 89 -9.52 14.48 -7.29
N LYS A 90 -10.68 14.18 -6.71
CA LYS A 90 -11.66 15.19 -6.29
C LYS A 90 -11.84 15.07 -4.78
N PHE A 91 -11.57 16.17 -4.08
CA PHE A 91 -11.77 16.27 -2.64
C PHE A 91 -13.21 16.67 -2.37
N SER A 92 -13.86 16.05 -1.40
CA SER A 92 -15.20 16.46 -0.93
C SER A 92 -15.10 17.64 0.04
N ASP A 93 -14.05 17.63 0.89
CA ASP A 93 -13.81 18.64 1.91
C ASP A 93 -12.45 19.31 1.78
N ASN A 94 -12.27 20.42 2.49
CA ASN A 94 -10.97 21.06 2.64
C ASN A 94 -9.99 20.14 3.40
N ILE A 95 -8.74 20.17 2.96
CA ILE A 95 -7.66 19.44 3.61
C ILE A 95 -7.36 20.01 5.00
N LYS A 96 -6.95 19.15 5.92
CA LYS A 96 -6.55 19.51 7.28
C LYS A 96 -5.08 19.12 7.51
N TYR A 97 -4.32 20.02 8.09
CA TYR A 97 -2.96 19.73 8.52
C TYR A 97 -2.96 18.96 9.84
N GLY A 98 -2.06 18.02 9.97
CA GLY A 98 -1.81 17.25 11.20
C GLY A 98 -0.31 17.04 11.41
N LEU A 99 0.13 17.16 12.68
CA LEU A 99 1.53 17.02 13.04
C LEU A 99 1.92 15.59 13.38
N LEU A 100 1.02 14.83 14.00
CA LEU A 100 1.32 13.48 14.50
C LEU A 100 0.73 12.40 13.57
N PRO A 101 1.44 11.26 13.36
CA PRO A 101 2.79 10.89 13.88
C PRO A 101 3.94 11.60 13.17
N ALA A 102 3.68 12.24 12.05
CA ALA A 102 4.59 13.09 11.28
C ALA A 102 3.75 14.11 10.51
N PRO A 103 4.32 15.26 10.10
CA PRO A 103 3.61 16.30 9.37
C PRO A 103 2.92 15.79 8.11
N HIS A 104 1.61 15.99 8.02
CA HIS A 104 0.79 15.52 6.91
C HIS A 104 -0.45 16.39 6.68
N PHE A 105 -0.95 16.39 5.46
CA PHE A 105 -2.30 16.85 5.14
C PHE A 105 -3.23 15.65 5.03
N SER A 106 -4.45 15.80 5.49
CA SER A 106 -5.48 14.75 5.46
C SER A 106 -6.77 15.27 4.86
N ALA A 107 -7.48 14.38 4.16
CA ALA A 107 -8.83 14.64 3.65
C ALA A 107 -9.72 13.41 3.89
N LYS A 108 -11.02 13.64 3.95
CA LYS A 108 -12.04 12.59 3.94
C LYS A 108 -12.70 12.54 2.56
N ASP A 109 -13.24 11.37 2.23
CA ASP A 109 -14.07 11.13 1.05
C ASP A 109 -13.47 11.69 -0.26
N LEU A 110 -12.25 11.20 -0.58
CA LEU A 110 -11.55 11.51 -1.80
C LEU A 110 -12.01 10.58 -2.93
N ALA A 111 -12.60 11.14 -3.98
CA ALA A 111 -12.88 10.40 -5.21
C ALA A 111 -11.64 10.32 -6.11
N ILE A 112 -11.39 9.13 -6.65
CA ILE A 112 -10.34 8.85 -7.63
C ILE A 112 -11.00 8.65 -8.98
N LEU A 113 -10.60 9.46 -9.98
CA LEU A 113 -11.17 9.42 -11.31
C LEU A 113 -10.10 9.08 -12.35
N ARG A 114 -10.50 8.30 -13.34
CA ARG A 114 -9.75 8.05 -14.56
C ARG A 114 -10.65 8.33 -15.76
N ASP A 115 -10.20 9.15 -16.68
CA ASP A 115 -10.99 9.56 -17.86
C ASP A 115 -12.40 10.00 -17.47
N ASP A 116 -12.49 10.80 -16.37
CA ASP A 116 -13.70 11.33 -15.73
C ASP A 116 -14.67 10.27 -15.15
N LYS A 117 -14.35 8.95 -15.27
CA LYS A 117 -15.05 7.88 -14.56
C LYS A 117 -14.47 7.71 -13.15
N GLN A 118 -15.33 7.63 -12.14
CA GLN A 118 -14.89 7.32 -10.78
C GLN A 118 -14.48 5.84 -10.71
N ILE A 119 -13.20 5.60 -10.39
CA ILE A 119 -12.63 4.27 -10.21
C ILE A 119 -12.32 3.95 -8.75
N GLY A 120 -12.55 4.89 -7.85
CA GLY A 120 -12.35 4.65 -6.42
C GLY A 120 -12.88 5.75 -5.54
N LEU A 121 -13.22 5.37 -4.30
CA LEU A 121 -13.61 6.30 -3.23
C LEU A 121 -12.82 5.98 -1.96
N THR A 122 -12.05 6.94 -1.48
CA THR A 122 -11.18 6.80 -0.30
C THR A 122 -11.79 7.52 0.88
N LYS A 123 -12.12 6.82 1.98
CA LYS A 123 -12.66 7.45 3.19
C LYS A 123 -11.65 8.31 3.94
N ASN A 124 -10.38 7.90 3.96
CA ASN A 124 -9.31 8.64 4.65
C ASN A 124 -8.07 8.70 3.78
N PHE A 125 -7.77 9.87 3.30
CA PHE A 125 -6.58 10.17 2.51
C PHE A 125 -5.57 10.98 3.34
N LYS A 126 -4.28 10.66 3.23
CA LYS A 126 -3.20 11.42 3.88
C LYS A 126 -2.02 11.61 2.93
N VAL A 127 -1.44 12.80 2.97
CA VAL A 127 -0.21 13.14 2.26
C VAL A 127 0.83 13.55 3.29
N PHE A 128 1.84 12.71 3.50
CA PHE A 128 2.99 13.06 4.32
C PHE A 128 3.94 13.94 3.53
N ILE A 129 4.48 14.96 4.18
CA ILE A 129 5.34 15.97 3.57
C ILE A 129 6.78 15.87 4.09
N LYS A 130 7.74 16.28 3.26
CA LYS A 130 9.16 16.35 3.64
C LYS A 130 9.38 17.57 4.52
N LEU A 131 10.18 17.43 5.58
CA LEU A 131 10.41 18.48 6.57
C LEU A 131 11.29 19.64 6.07
N ASN A 132 12.02 19.44 5.02
CA ASN A 132 13.06 20.37 4.59
C ASN A 132 12.59 21.60 3.76
N ASN A 133 11.28 21.85 3.74
CA ASN A 133 10.72 22.89 2.85
C ASN A 133 9.63 23.76 3.47
N PHE A 134 9.46 23.76 4.81
CA PHE A 134 8.35 24.45 5.46
C PHE A 134 8.45 25.99 5.45
N LEU A 135 9.66 26.53 5.19
CA LEU A 135 9.83 27.98 5.05
C LEU A 135 9.37 28.52 3.69
N LYS A 136 9.20 27.65 2.69
CA LYS A 136 8.59 28.03 1.42
C LYS A 136 7.07 27.97 1.55
N ILE A 137 6.48 29.13 1.79
CA ILE A 137 5.04 29.26 2.00
C ILE A 137 4.30 28.76 0.76
N ASN A 138 3.24 27.98 1.00
CA ASN A 138 2.40 27.42 -0.05
C ASN A 138 3.10 26.47 -1.04
N GLU A 139 4.27 25.92 -0.71
CA GLU A 139 4.95 24.88 -1.48
C GLU A 139 5.15 23.64 -0.62
N ILE A 140 4.69 22.48 -1.10
CA ILE A 140 4.90 21.20 -0.39
C ILE A 140 5.70 20.22 -1.22
N LYS A 141 6.64 19.52 -0.55
CA LYS A 141 7.31 18.34 -1.11
C LYS A 141 6.70 17.09 -0.50
N MET A 142 6.04 16.31 -1.33
CA MET A 142 5.37 15.08 -0.87
C MET A 142 6.41 13.99 -0.60
N LYS A 143 6.19 13.23 0.48
CA LYS A 143 6.99 12.05 0.86
C LYS A 143 6.25 10.76 0.58
N SER A 144 4.98 10.68 1.00
CA SER A 144 4.16 9.51 0.77
C SER A 144 2.67 9.85 0.73
N LEU A 145 1.91 9.03 0.01
CA LEU A 145 0.47 9.10 -0.12
C LEU A 145 -0.13 7.88 0.57
N ILE A 146 -1.14 8.06 1.40
CA ILE A 146 -1.85 6.97 2.06
C ILE A 146 -3.33 7.03 1.69
N PHE A 147 -3.80 5.95 1.08
CA PHE A 147 -5.20 5.68 0.79
C PHE A 147 -5.68 4.64 1.80
N ASN A 148 -6.60 4.98 2.67
CA ASN A 148 -7.09 4.09 3.71
C ASN A 148 -8.60 3.97 3.65
N LYS A 149 -9.11 2.73 3.69
CA LYS A 149 -10.51 2.39 3.48
C LYS A 149 -11.00 2.91 2.12
N THR A 150 -10.32 2.46 1.07
CA THR A 150 -10.66 2.80 -0.32
C THR A 150 -11.43 1.64 -0.94
N ASP A 151 -12.54 1.95 -1.54
CA ASP A 151 -13.29 1.05 -2.40
C ASP A 151 -12.94 1.39 -3.85
N PHE A 152 -12.28 0.46 -4.57
CA PHE A 152 -11.92 0.59 -5.97
C PHE A 152 -12.90 -0.20 -6.84
N ASP A 153 -13.48 0.43 -7.83
CA ASP A 153 -14.26 -0.20 -8.89
C ASP A 153 -13.38 -0.34 -10.13
N ILE A 154 -12.99 -1.57 -10.44
CA ILE A 154 -12.04 -1.88 -11.51
C ILE A 154 -12.66 -2.89 -12.47
N ASN A 155 -12.53 -2.65 -13.77
CA ASN A 155 -12.91 -3.59 -14.80
C ASN A 155 -11.71 -4.05 -15.64
N LYS A 156 -11.95 -4.93 -16.60
CA LYS A 156 -10.92 -5.49 -17.49
C LYS A 156 -10.14 -4.38 -18.22
N ASN A 157 -10.81 -3.32 -18.66
CA ASN A 157 -10.19 -2.22 -19.41
C ASN A 157 -9.25 -1.38 -18.53
N ASP A 158 -9.46 -1.41 -17.21
CA ASP A 158 -8.60 -0.72 -16.24
C ASP A 158 -7.26 -1.45 -16.00
N MET A 159 -7.18 -2.76 -16.30
CA MET A 159 -5.97 -3.56 -16.03
C MET A 159 -4.74 -3.04 -16.76
N LYS A 160 -4.90 -2.60 -18.01
CA LYS A 160 -3.81 -2.04 -18.82
C LYS A 160 -3.24 -0.75 -18.19
N PHE A 161 -4.10 0.06 -17.59
CA PHE A 161 -3.69 1.24 -16.85
C PHE A 161 -2.82 0.89 -15.64
N PHE A 162 -3.23 -0.09 -14.81
CA PHE A 162 -2.45 -0.52 -13.65
C PHE A 162 -1.11 -1.16 -14.03
N GLN A 163 -1.06 -1.92 -15.13
CA GLN A 163 0.20 -2.43 -15.68
C GLN A 163 1.14 -1.27 -16.07
N ASN A 164 0.62 -0.22 -16.67
CA ASN A 164 1.40 0.95 -17.06
C ASN A 164 1.91 1.73 -15.85
N LEU A 165 1.17 1.78 -14.74
CA LEU A 165 1.66 2.40 -13.50
C LEU A 165 2.95 1.75 -12.98
N LEU A 166 3.10 0.43 -13.11
CA LEU A 166 4.32 -0.29 -12.73
C LEU A 166 5.50 0.05 -13.64
N LYS A 167 5.22 0.47 -14.89
CA LYS A 167 6.23 0.84 -15.89
C LYS A 167 6.60 2.34 -15.85
N THR A 168 5.96 3.15 -15.00
CA THR A 168 6.24 4.60 -14.91
C THR A 168 7.66 4.91 -14.43
N GLU A 169 8.05 6.18 -14.55
CA GLU A 169 9.29 6.74 -13.98
C GLU A 169 9.45 6.35 -12.50
N PRO A 170 10.69 6.34 -11.96
CA PRO A 170 10.95 6.01 -10.57
C PRO A 170 9.98 6.73 -9.63
N ASN A 171 9.28 5.96 -8.79
CA ASN A 171 8.29 6.54 -7.90
C ASN A 171 8.95 7.07 -6.63
N GLU A 172 9.35 8.34 -6.64
CA GLU A 172 9.94 8.99 -5.47
C GLU A 172 9.04 9.02 -4.23
N ASN A 173 7.73 8.97 -4.46
CA ASN A 173 6.75 9.01 -3.38
C ASN A 173 6.21 7.61 -3.11
N LYS A 174 6.35 7.16 -1.88
CA LYS A 174 5.74 5.90 -1.47
C LYS A 174 4.21 6.03 -1.45
N ILE A 175 3.49 5.12 -2.14
CA ILE A 175 2.04 4.99 -2.05
C ILE A 175 1.71 3.82 -1.14
N LEU A 176 0.83 4.04 -0.17
CA LEU A 176 0.31 3.01 0.72
C LEU A 176 -1.21 2.94 0.56
N ILE A 177 -1.71 1.73 0.36
CA ILE A 177 -3.14 1.43 0.34
C ILE A 177 -3.41 0.50 1.51
N LYS A 178 -4.34 0.88 2.41
CA LYS A 178 -4.62 0.13 3.63
C LYS A 178 -6.11 -0.14 3.79
N ASN A 179 -6.45 -1.34 4.30
CA ASN A 179 -7.83 -1.70 4.66
C ASN A 179 -8.85 -1.41 3.55
N SER A 180 -8.50 -1.73 2.33
CA SER A 180 -9.22 -1.33 1.11
C SER A 180 -9.81 -2.55 0.40
N LYS A 181 -10.65 -2.32 -0.60
CA LYS A 181 -11.27 -3.36 -1.41
C LYS A 181 -11.17 -3.01 -2.88
N ILE A 182 -11.03 -4.03 -3.71
CA ILE A 182 -11.20 -3.94 -5.16
C ILE A 182 -12.45 -4.73 -5.50
N PHE A 183 -13.43 -4.07 -6.08
CA PHE A 183 -14.59 -4.66 -6.72
C PHE A 183 -14.25 -4.86 -8.19
N PHE A 184 -13.96 -6.10 -8.58
CA PHE A 184 -13.62 -6.40 -9.96
C PHE A 184 -14.89 -6.75 -10.74
N LYS A 185 -15.14 -6.01 -11.80
CA LYS A 185 -16.36 -6.10 -12.60
C LYS A 185 -16.08 -6.55 -14.03
N ASN A 186 -17.04 -7.18 -14.66
CA ASN A 186 -17.01 -7.45 -16.09
C ASN A 186 -17.38 -6.20 -16.93
N ASP A 187 -17.46 -6.35 -18.23
CA ASP A 187 -17.80 -5.25 -19.15
C ASP A 187 -19.26 -4.79 -19.00
N ASN A 188 -20.14 -5.59 -18.38
CA ASN A 188 -21.53 -5.26 -18.07
C ASN A 188 -21.71 -4.65 -16.66
N ASP A 189 -20.63 -4.26 -16.00
CA ASP A 189 -20.59 -3.76 -14.60
C ASP A 189 -21.06 -4.78 -13.54
N GLU A 190 -21.16 -6.08 -13.88
CA GLU A 190 -21.47 -7.13 -12.92
C GLU A 190 -20.24 -7.49 -12.10
N LEU A 191 -20.43 -7.63 -10.78
CA LEU A 191 -19.37 -7.97 -9.84
C LEU A 191 -18.92 -9.42 -10.03
N LEU A 192 -17.66 -9.61 -10.41
CA LEU A 192 -17.04 -10.93 -10.55
C LEU A 192 -16.44 -11.42 -9.24
N PHE A 193 -15.68 -10.55 -8.55
CA PHE A 193 -15.11 -10.87 -7.25
C PHE A 193 -14.69 -9.62 -6.48
N ILE A 194 -14.52 -9.80 -5.16
CA ILE A 194 -14.01 -8.78 -4.25
C ILE A 194 -12.65 -9.21 -3.75
N ASN A 195 -11.64 -8.38 -3.99
CA ASN A 195 -10.30 -8.54 -3.42
C ASN A 195 -10.11 -7.55 -2.27
N LYS A 196 -9.93 -8.06 -1.05
CA LYS A 196 -9.61 -7.24 0.14
C LYS A 196 -8.11 -6.98 0.17
N ILE A 197 -7.72 -5.72 0.31
CA ILE A 197 -6.34 -5.29 0.50
C ILE A 197 -6.15 -4.92 1.97
N TYR A 198 -5.35 -5.69 2.70
CA TYR A 198 -4.96 -5.33 4.06
C TYR A 198 -3.91 -4.23 4.06
N ASN A 199 -2.91 -4.41 3.21
CA ASN A 199 -1.83 -3.45 3.00
C ASN A 199 -1.24 -3.64 1.61
N ALA A 200 -1.00 -2.54 0.90
CA ALA A 200 -0.22 -2.52 -0.34
C ALA A 200 0.72 -1.32 -0.33
N ASP A 201 1.96 -1.57 -0.70
CA ASP A 201 3.04 -0.59 -0.79
C ASP A 201 3.54 -0.52 -2.23
N PHE A 202 3.53 0.66 -2.81
CA PHE A 202 4.16 0.93 -4.11
C PHE A 202 5.24 1.99 -3.93
N TYR A 203 6.49 1.66 -4.29
CA TYR A 203 7.64 2.53 -4.10
C TYR A 203 8.77 2.18 -5.07
N TYR A 204 9.73 3.08 -5.21
CA TYR A 204 10.97 2.84 -5.92
C TYR A 204 12.07 2.42 -4.94
N ASP A 205 12.64 1.25 -5.16
CA ASP A 205 13.79 0.74 -4.43
C ASP A 205 15.06 1.31 -5.05
N GLN A 206 15.65 2.30 -4.39
CA GLN A 206 16.86 2.98 -4.86
C GLN A 206 18.11 2.07 -4.89
N ASN A 207 18.16 1.07 -4.01
CA ASN A 207 19.31 0.17 -3.95
C ASN A 207 19.31 -0.81 -5.13
N ASN A 208 18.14 -1.27 -5.53
CA ASN A 208 17.98 -2.23 -6.62
C ASN A 208 17.48 -1.59 -7.93
N LEU A 209 17.26 -0.28 -7.96
CA LEU A 209 16.77 0.50 -9.10
C LEU A 209 15.47 -0.04 -9.71
N LYS A 210 14.51 -0.49 -8.88
CA LYS A 210 13.27 -1.15 -9.31
C LYS A 210 12.04 -0.50 -8.70
N ASN A 211 10.97 -0.40 -9.47
CA ASN A 211 9.65 -0.15 -8.91
C ASN A 211 9.14 -1.43 -8.26
N VAL A 212 8.66 -1.33 -7.02
CA VAL A 212 8.19 -2.46 -6.22
C VAL A 212 6.75 -2.21 -5.79
N LEU A 213 5.88 -3.14 -6.13
CA LEU A 213 4.55 -3.28 -5.55
C LEU A 213 4.54 -4.51 -4.64
N SER A 214 4.23 -4.34 -3.38
CA SER A 214 4.08 -5.44 -2.42
C SER A 214 2.74 -5.34 -1.73
N SER A 215 1.98 -6.43 -1.66
CA SER A 215 0.66 -6.39 -1.06
C SER A 215 0.30 -7.67 -0.31
N LYS A 216 -0.56 -7.50 0.71
CA LYS A 216 -1.22 -8.57 1.47
C LYS A 216 -2.70 -8.46 1.22
N ASN A 217 -3.28 -9.48 0.66
CA ASN A 217 -4.65 -9.47 0.14
C ASN A 217 -5.43 -10.70 0.62
N LYS A 218 -6.73 -10.67 0.34
CA LYS A 218 -7.63 -11.80 0.53
C LYS A 218 -8.68 -11.81 -0.57
N ILE A 219 -8.82 -12.93 -1.27
CA ILE A 219 -9.84 -13.17 -2.29
C ILE A 219 -10.52 -14.52 -1.98
N PHE A 220 -11.83 -14.65 -2.13
CA PHE A 220 -12.59 -15.88 -1.84
C PHE A 220 -12.18 -16.59 -0.54
N ASN A 221 -11.95 -15.85 0.54
CA ASN A 221 -11.42 -16.37 1.80
C ASN A 221 -9.95 -16.89 1.79
N PHE A 222 -9.23 -16.77 0.68
CA PHE A 222 -7.82 -17.13 0.59
C PHE A 222 -6.93 -15.91 0.79
N PRO A 223 -6.18 -15.84 1.91
CA PRO A 223 -5.16 -14.82 2.09
C PRO A 223 -3.97 -15.12 1.17
N TYR A 224 -3.45 -14.08 0.55
CA TYR A 224 -2.25 -14.19 -0.28
C TYR A 224 -1.37 -12.95 -0.19
N LYS A 225 -0.11 -13.14 -0.55
CA LYS A 225 0.88 -12.07 -0.73
C LYS A 225 1.22 -11.99 -2.21
N LEU A 226 1.30 -10.77 -2.70
CA LEU A 226 1.74 -10.49 -4.07
C LEU A 226 2.88 -9.48 -4.01
N GLN A 227 3.96 -9.75 -4.71
CA GLN A 227 5.04 -8.80 -4.94
C GLN A 227 5.34 -8.74 -6.43
N ILE A 228 5.40 -7.54 -6.98
CA ILE A 228 5.79 -7.29 -8.37
C ILE A 228 6.95 -6.30 -8.33
N LYS A 229 8.01 -6.60 -9.07
CA LYS A 229 9.18 -5.74 -9.26
C LYS A 229 9.36 -5.48 -10.74
N ASN A 230 9.53 -4.24 -11.12
CA ASN A 230 9.84 -3.86 -12.49
C ASN A 230 11.26 -3.29 -12.57
N ASP A 231 12.13 -4.02 -13.25
CA ASP A 231 13.46 -3.61 -13.60
C ASP A 231 13.44 -3.03 -15.02
N LYS A 232 13.39 -1.71 -15.10
CA LYS A 232 13.34 -1.01 -16.39
C LYS A 232 14.63 -1.17 -17.20
N PHE A 233 15.76 -1.25 -16.52
CA PHE A 233 17.06 -1.34 -17.16
C PHE A 233 17.23 -2.67 -17.89
N ASN A 234 16.90 -3.77 -17.19
CA ASN A 234 16.97 -5.12 -17.76
C ASN A 234 15.68 -5.53 -18.49
N LYS A 235 14.66 -4.65 -18.50
CA LYS A 235 13.34 -4.92 -19.09
C LYS A 235 12.66 -6.18 -18.53
N ILE A 236 12.85 -6.45 -17.25
CA ILE A 236 12.34 -7.63 -16.55
C ILE A 236 11.27 -7.22 -15.53
N ILE A 237 10.13 -7.91 -15.58
CA ILE A 237 9.12 -7.88 -14.52
C ILE A 237 9.20 -9.19 -13.76
N SER A 238 9.55 -9.11 -12.47
CA SER A 238 9.50 -10.27 -11.57
C SER A 238 8.25 -10.18 -10.70
N SER A 239 7.50 -11.29 -10.60
CA SER A 239 6.35 -11.37 -9.71
C SER A 239 6.43 -12.59 -8.80
N LYS A 240 5.99 -12.43 -7.55
CA LYS A 240 5.89 -13.51 -6.56
C LYS A 240 4.49 -13.49 -5.97
N PHE A 241 3.79 -14.58 -6.09
CA PHE A 241 2.52 -14.83 -5.44
C PHE A 241 2.69 -15.97 -4.43
N SER A 242 2.11 -15.83 -3.25
CA SER A 242 2.12 -16.91 -2.27
C SER A 242 0.85 -16.92 -1.44
N SER A 243 0.25 -18.10 -1.29
CA SER A 243 -0.88 -18.35 -0.40
C SER A 243 -0.60 -19.62 0.40
N GLN A 244 -0.44 -19.45 1.71
CA GLN A 244 -0.20 -20.59 2.61
C GLN A 244 -1.45 -21.47 2.75
N LYS A 245 -2.66 -20.87 2.69
CA LYS A 245 -3.90 -21.62 2.86
C LYS A 245 -4.11 -22.67 1.78
N ILE A 246 -3.76 -22.34 0.52
CA ILE A 246 -3.86 -23.25 -0.62
C ILE A 246 -2.52 -23.86 -1.00
N ARG A 247 -1.46 -23.62 -0.20
CA ARG A 247 -0.08 -24.10 -0.46
C ARG A 247 0.41 -23.81 -1.88
N LEU A 248 0.04 -22.64 -2.42
CA LEU A 248 0.41 -22.21 -3.77
C LEU A 248 1.47 -21.11 -3.69
N ASN A 249 2.59 -21.34 -4.40
CA ASN A 249 3.62 -20.34 -4.62
C ASN A 249 3.90 -20.24 -6.12
N LEU A 250 3.90 -19.02 -6.61
CA LEU A 250 4.28 -18.69 -7.99
C LEU A 250 5.43 -17.69 -7.93
N LYS A 251 6.46 -17.95 -8.71
CA LYS A 251 7.51 -16.98 -9.02
C LYS A 251 7.56 -16.87 -10.53
N ASN A 252 7.52 -15.67 -11.02
CA ASN A 252 7.55 -15.41 -12.44
C ASN A 252 8.57 -14.32 -12.73
N GLU A 253 9.37 -14.53 -13.78
CA GLU A 253 10.27 -13.54 -14.36
C GLU A 253 9.95 -13.42 -15.84
N PHE A 254 9.53 -12.25 -16.27
CA PHE A 254 9.11 -11.96 -17.63
C PHE A 254 9.97 -10.86 -18.21
N ASN A 255 10.67 -11.16 -19.29
CA ASN A 255 11.38 -10.17 -20.09
C ASN A 255 10.44 -9.65 -21.19
N TYR A 256 10.08 -8.35 -21.08
CA TYR A 256 9.13 -7.74 -21.99
C TYR A 256 9.77 -7.18 -23.29
N ASP A 257 11.07 -7.38 -23.47
CA ASP A 257 11.76 -7.05 -24.72
C ASP A 257 11.63 -8.18 -25.72
N ASN A 258 11.84 -9.42 -25.28
CA ASN A 258 11.73 -10.62 -26.10
C ASN A 258 10.44 -11.44 -25.88
N ASN A 259 9.57 -10.98 -24.96
CA ASN A 259 8.31 -11.64 -24.59
C ASN A 259 8.45 -13.05 -24.02
N ILE A 260 9.61 -13.38 -23.45
CA ILE A 260 9.88 -14.68 -22.86
C ILE A 260 9.81 -14.57 -21.32
N GLY A 261 9.21 -15.57 -20.69
CA GLY A 261 9.13 -15.66 -19.25
C GLY A 261 9.47 -17.04 -18.71
N LEU A 262 9.83 -17.06 -17.40
CA LEU A 262 10.03 -18.25 -16.60
C LEU A 262 9.06 -18.22 -15.44
N LEU A 263 8.28 -19.29 -15.26
CA LEU A 263 7.30 -19.41 -14.19
C LEU A 263 7.63 -20.64 -13.34
N ASP A 264 8.04 -20.44 -12.09
CA ASP A 264 8.14 -21.48 -11.09
C ASP A 264 6.80 -21.58 -10.36
N LEU A 265 6.17 -22.73 -10.43
CA LEU A 265 4.93 -23.06 -9.78
C LEU A 265 5.22 -24.13 -8.71
N SER A 266 4.83 -23.87 -7.47
CA SER A 266 4.79 -24.89 -6.41
C SER A 266 3.36 -24.96 -5.88
N PHE A 267 2.77 -26.14 -5.93
CA PHE A 267 1.43 -26.40 -5.44
C PHE A 267 1.43 -27.64 -4.57
N ILE A 268 1.04 -27.48 -3.29
CA ILE A 268 1.06 -28.54 -2.26
C ILE A 268 2.49 -29.06 -2.09
N ASN A 269 2.83 -30.22 -2.64
CA ASN A 269 4.13 -30.88 -2.55
C ASN A 269 4.85 -30.99 -3.90
N ASP A 270 4.21 -30.53 -4.97
CA ASP A 270 4.77 -30.57 -6.32
C ASP A 270 5.29 -29.21 -6.75
N SER A 271 6.34 -29.23 -7.56
CA SER A 271 6.90 -28.04 -8.17
C SER A 271 7.26 -28.30 -9.63
N THR A 272 7.03 -27.30 -10.46
CA THR A 272 7.42 -27.31 -11.87
C THR A 272 7.88 -25.94 -12.30
N SER A 273 8.79 -25.90 -13.26
CA SER A 273 9.24 -24.68 -13.92
C SER A 273 8.79 -24.72 -15.38
N LEU A 274 8.18 -23.65 -15.82
CA LEU A 274 7.68 -23.47 -17.18
C LEU A 274 8.38 -22.27 -17.81
N LYS A 275 8.92 -22.51 -19.01
CA LYS A 275 9.30 -21.42 -19.91
C LYS A 275 8.11 -21.09 -20.79
N TYR A 276 7.80 -19.82 -20.98
CA TYR A 276 6.70 -19.42 -21.83
C TYR A 276 7.07 -18.21 -22.70
N GLU A 277 6.39 -18.10 -23.82
CA GLU A 277 6.51 -16.99 -24.76
C GLU A 277 5.13 -16.40 -25.04
N ILE A 278 5.03 -15.06 -24.97
CA ILE A 278 3.80 -14.32 -25.23
C ILE A 278 3.83 -13.77 -26.67
N GLY A 279 3.07 -14.39 -27.56
CA GLY A 279 2.79 -13.86 -28.89
C GLY A 279 1.62 -12.88 -28.90
N SER A 280 1.21 -12.45 -30.09
CA SER A 280 0.11 -11.47 -30.26
C SER A 280 -1.25 -11.99 -29.78
N ASN A 281 -1.56 -13.26 -30.05
CA ASN A 281 -2.84 -13.90 -29.70
C ASN A 281 -2.68 -15.22 -28.96
N LYS A 282 -1.46 -15.65 -28.69
CA LYS A 282 -1.17 -16.94 -28.05
C LYS A 282 -0.06 -16.83 -27.02
N ILE A 283 -0.11 -17.72 -26.05
CA ILE A 283 0.98 -17.97 -25.10
C ILE A 283 1.39 -19.42 -25.30
N SER A 284 2.63 -19.66 -25.71
CA SER A 284 3.21 -20.99 -25.77
C SER A 284 3.96 -21.26 -24.48
N PHE A 285 3.93 -22.47 -23.96
CA PHE A 285 4.67 -22.85 -22.77
C PHE A 285 5.24 -24.27 -22.89
N GLU A 286 6.38 -24.46 -22.23
CA GLU A 286 7.05 -25.75 -22.14
C GLU A 286 7.65 -25.90 -20.73
N SER A 287 7.65 -27.12 -20.19
CA SER A 287 8.31 -27.40 -18.92
C SER A 287 9.79 -27.71 -19.13
N ASP A 288 10.61 -27.24 -18.20
CA ASP A 288 12.06 -27.49 -18.22
C ASP A 288 12.43 -28.88 -17.61
N ASN A 289 11.44 -29.68 -17.25
CA ASN A 289 11.67 -30.93 -16.55
C ASN A 289 11.46 -32.14 -17.49
N ILE A 290 12.55 -32.84 -17.83
CA ILE A 290 12.56 -34.01 -18.73
C ILE A 290 11.66 -35.16 -18.23
N LYS A 291 11.51 -35.31 -16.91
CA LYS A 291 10.68 -36.39 -16.32
C LYS A 291 9.20 -36.07 -16.25
N LYS A 292 8.86 -34.76 -16.24
CA LYS A 292 7.49 -34.25 -16.17
C LYS A 292 7.36 -33.23 -17.28
N PHE A 293 7.27 -33.69 -18.51
CA PHE A 293 7.18 -32.78 -19.66
C PHE A 293 5.76 -32.29 -19.84
N TYR A 294 5.60 -30.99 -19.83
CA TYR A 294 4.35 -30.31 -20.17
C TYR A 294 4.68 -29.30 -21.25
N ASP A 295 3.99 -29.36 -22.34
CA ASP A 295 4.01 -28.32 -23.35
C ASP A 295 2.60 -27.95 -23.75
N GLY A 296 2.42 -26.78 -24.27
CA GLY A 296 1.10 -26.37 -24.71
C GLY A 296 1.00 -24.94 -25.20
N GLN A 297 -0.21 -24.60 -25.50
CA GLN A 297 -0.57 -23.29 -26.05
C GLN A 297 -1.89 -22.82 -25.45
N ILE A 298 -1.95 -21.55 -25.11
CA ILE A 298 -3.16 -20.83 -24.74
C ILE A 298 -3.45 -19.82 -25.83
N ASP A 299 -4.55 -19.96 -26.53
CA ASP A 299 -5.05 -18.93 -27.43
C ASP A 299 -5.89 -17.93 -26.64
N ILE A 300 -5.70 -16.63 -26.89
CA ILE A 300 -6.33 -15.58 -26.09
C ILE A 300 -7.71 -15.21 -26.68
N LYS A 301 -7.83 -15.29 -28.01
CA LYS A 301 -9.08 -14.96 -28.74
C LYS A 301 -9.25 -15.84 -29.96
N PRO A 302 -10.24 -16.77 -30.01
CA PRO A 302 -11.05 -17.21 -28.85
C PRO A 302 -10.18 -17.90 -27.79
N PHE A 303 -10.66 -17.95 -26.54
CA PHE A 303 -9.91 -18.63 -25.50
C PHE A 303 -9.93 -20.14 -25.74
N TYR A 304 -8.74 -20.70 -25.93
CA TYR A 304 -8.56 -22.13 -26.14
C TYR A 304 -7.26 -22.59 -25.49
N LEU A 305 -7.28 -23.70 -24.76
CA LEU A 305 -6.10 -24.29 -24.11
C LEU A 305 -5.85 -25.66 -24.72
N ILE A 306 -4.67 -25.84 -25.30
CA ILE A 306 -4.09 -27.14 -25.62
C ILE A 306 -2.94 -27.38 -24.67
N ALA A 307 -2.93 -28.51 -23.98
CA ALA A 307 -1.82 -28.89 -23.15
C ALA A 307 -1.53 -30.40 -23.32
N ASN A 308 -0.29 -30.73 -23.60
CA ASN A 308 0.21 -32.08 -23.66
C ASN A 308 0.91 -32.39 -22.33
N PHE A 309 0.53 -33.49 -21.72
CA PHE A 309 1.11 -33.94 -20.46
C PHE A 309 1.72 -35.30 -20.69
N ASN A 310 3.02 -35.40 -20.50
CA ASN A 310 3.70 -36.68 -20.40
C ASN A 310 4.10 -36.87 -18.95
N TYR A 311 3.25 -37.56 -18.18
CA TYR A 311 3.42 -37.76 -16.75
C TYR A 311 3.16 -39.23 -16.36
N ASP A 312 4.23 -39.92 -15.98
CA ASP A 312 4.12 -41.22 -15.34
C ASP A 312 3.61 -41.04 -13.88
N GLY A 313 2.31 -41.24 -13.68
CA GLY A 313 1.74 -41.30 -12.35
C GLY A 313 0.83 -40.16 -11.90
N LEU A 314 0.11 -39.52 -12.80
CA LEU A 314 -1.02 -38.65 -12.44
C LEU A 314 -2.15 -39.49 -11.83
N SER A 315 -2.16 -39.61 -10.51
CA SER A 315 -3.33 -40.09 -9.80
C SER A 315 -4.28 -38.90 -9.59
N SER A 316 -5.44 -38.95 -10.23
CA SER A 316 -6.53 -37.99 -10.01
C SER A 316 -6.92 -37.89 -8.53
N LYS A 317 -6.70 -38.95 -7.75
CA LYS A 317 -6.84 -38.96 -6.29
C LYS A 317 -5.99 -37.91 -5.57
N ASN A 318 -4.80 -37.60 -6.06
CA ASN A 318 -3.93 -36.60 -5.42
C ASN A 318 -4.33 -35.15 -5.73
N ILE A 319 -5.06 -34.92 -6.83
CA ILE A 319 -5.57 -33.59 -7.21
C ILE A 319 -6.92 -33.32 -6.52
N PHE A 320 -7.74 -34.35 -6.32
CA PHE A 320 -9.10 -34.24 -5.84
C PHE A 320 -9.32 -34.70 -4.39
N ASN A 321 -8.31 -35.24 -3.71
CA ASN A 321 -8.45 -35.68 -2.31
C ASN A 321 -8.48 -34.54 -1.29
N GLU A 322 -8.33 -33.31 -1.69
CA GLU A 322 -8.64 -32.16 -0.83
C GLU A 322 -10.04 -31.64 -1.16
N GLU A 323 -11.08 -32.40 -0.81
CA GLU A 323 -12.50 -32.03 -0.87
C GLU A 323 -12.78 -30.63 -0.25
N ASN A 324 -11.92 -30.18 0.64
CA ASN A 324 -12.06 -28.91 1.34
C ASN A 324 -11.81 -27.68 0.47
N LEU A 325 -10.98 -27.75 -0.58
CA LEU A 325 -10.58 -26.57 -1.35
C LEU A 325 -11.66 -26.14 -2.32
N LEU A 326 -12.26 -27.09 -3.04
CA LEU A 326 -13.40 -26.84 -3.93
C LEU A 326 -14.66 -26.53 -3.12
N ALA A 327 -14.89 -27.21 -2.00
CA ALA A 327 -16.02 -26.94 -1.11
C ALA A 327 -15.94 -25.55 -0.47
N ASP A 328 -14.75 -25.10 -0.07
CA ASP A 328 -14.53 -23.73 0.45
C ASP A 328 -14.68 -22.66 -0.64
N LEU A 329 -14.30 -22.93 -1.88
CA LEU A 329 -14.55 -22.05 -3.03
C LEU A 329 -16.06 -21.92 -3.30
N VAL A 330 -16.76 -23.03 -3.38
CA VAL A 330 -18.22 -23.07 -3.64
C VAL A 330 -18.99 -22.42 -2.49
N LYS A 331 -18.64 -22.70 -1.22
CA LYS A 331 -19.25 -22.04 -0.06
C LYS A 331 -19.01 -20.54 -0.04
N SER A 332 -17.83 -20.06 -0.48
CA SER A 332 -17.55 -18.62 -0.54
C SER A 332 -18.36 -17.90 -1.61
N GLU A 333 -18.61 -18.52 -2.75
CA GLU A 333 -19.49 -17.98 -3.81
C GLU A 333 -20.95 -17.91 -3.35
N ILE A 334 -21.45 -18.94 -2.66
CA ILE A 334 -22.83 -18.97 -2.14
C ILE A 334 -23.06 -17.87 -1.10
N LEU A 335 -22.07 -17.55 -0.26
CA LEU A 335 -22.15 -16.47 0.72
C LEU A 335 -22.10 -15.06 0.10
N ILE A 336 -21.47 -14.91 -1.05
CA ILE A 336 -21.40 -13.63 -1.78
C ILE A 336 -22.75 -13.33 -2.45
N ASN A 337 -23.47 -14.34 -2.91
CA ASN A 337 -24.77 -14.20 -3.56
C ASN A 337 -25.96 -14.05 -2.59
N LYS A 338 -25.73 -14.17 -1.26
CA LYS A 338 -26.80 -14.02 -0.22
C LYS A 338 -26.76 -12.68 0.53
N ASN A 339 -25.81 -11.79 0.24
CA ASN A 339 -25.69 -10.43 0.77
C ASN A 339 -25.72 -9.42 -0.38
#